data_0bc0b7a7b6c193de6c43803d88f88bf3
#
_entry.id   0bc0b7a7b6c193de6c43803d88f88bf3
#
_cell.length_a   1.000
_cell.length_b   1.000
_cell.length_c   1.000
_cell.angle_alpha   90.00
_cell.angle_beta   90.00
_cell.angle_gamma   90.00
#
_symmetry.space_group_name_H-M   'P 1'
#
loop_
_entity.id
_entity.type
_entity.pdbx_description
1 polymer ?
#
loop_
_entity_poly.entity_id
_entity_poly.type
_entity_poly.pdbx_seq_one_letter_code
_entity_poly.pdbx_strand_id
1 'polypeptide(L)'
;MIEFSEIQNSYYLLPLVGLIVGLFGTMLGGGGGFFFLPMLTLLIGVPAQTAVITSLVATLPICIVGSLSHYHKGNINFKIGALYALAGIAGAFLGAQIASRISTEQLKISFGIYSVIIALNIGWDTWRRKEAEKNGNGLNKLSQFTRISKSSLFGFFSGTITGTFGTSGTATVLAGLFSLNIPLKMVIG
;
A
#
# COMPACT_ATOMS: atom_id res chain seq x y z
N MET A 1 0.18 28.87 11.14
CA MET A 1 -0.80 29.50 10.24
C MET A 1 -0.57 28.88 8.89
N ILE A 2 -1.49 28.09 8.38
CA ILE A 2 -1.39 27.51 7.03
C ILE A 2 -1.79 28.66 6.11
N GLU A 3 -0.81 29.31 5.47
CA GLU A 3 -1.08 30.23 4.39
C GLU A 3 -1.69 29.44 3.24
N PHE A 4 -2.97 29.66 3.00
CA PHE A 4 -3.62 29.33 1.74
C PHE A 4 -3.14 30.33 0.68
N SER A 5 -1.83 30.31 0.39
CA SER A 5 -1.24 31.14 -0.62
C SER A 5 -1.65 30.58 -1.99
N GLU A 6 -2.27 31.46 -2.77
CA GLU A 6 -2.47 31.44 -4.21
C GLU A 6 -2.67 30.04 -4.82
N ILE A 7 -3.86 29.80 -5.33
CA ILE A 7 -4.17 28.62 -6.14
C ILE A 7 -3.21 28.63 -7.35
N GLN A 8 -2.11 27.95 -7.19
CA GLN A 8 -1.10 27.81 -8.22
C GLN A 8 -1.76 27.10 -9.42
N ASN A 9 -1.57 27.57 -10.63
CA ASN A 9 -2.18 27.01 -11.84
C ASN A 9 -2.05 25.47 -11.94
N SER A 10 -1.03 24.89 -11.29
CA SER A 10 -0.82 23.45 -11.18
C SER A 10 -1.93 22.71 -10.41
N TYR A 11 -2.70 23.39 -9.55
CA TYR A 11 -3.76 22.73 -8.77
C TYR A 11 -5.01 22.39 -9.59
N TYR A 12 -5.21 23.06 -10.73
CA TYR A 12 -6.29 22.68 -11.67
C TYR A 12 -6.07 21.29 -12.28
N LEU A 13 -4.84 20.77 -12.24
CA LEU A 13 -4.53 19.43 -12.71
C LEU A 13 -4.86 18.33 -11.67
N LEU A 14 -5.07 18.69 -10.39
CA LEU A 14 -5.32 17.72 -9.32
C LEU A 14 -6.52 16.79 -9.57
N PRO A 15 -7.68 17.27 -10.05
CA PRO A 15 -8.80 16.38 -10.33
C PRO A 15 -8.47 15.36 -11.43
N LEU A 16 -7.76 15.79 -12.47
CA LEU A 16 -7.34 14.92 -13.57
C LEU A 16 -6.31 13.88 -13.07
N VAL A 17 -5.33 14.33 -12.30
CA VAL A 17 -4.33 13.45 -11.66
C VAL A 17 -5.03 12.46 -10.73
N GLY A 18 -5.96 12.91 -9.90
CA GLY A 18 -6.71 12.06 -8.99
C GLY A 18 -7.53 10.99 -9.73
N LEU A 19 -8.16 11.35 -10.85
CA LEU A 19 -8.92 10.43 -11.68
C LEU A 19 -8.01 9.36 -12.31
N ILE A 20 -6.90 9.75 -12.89
CA ILE A 20 -5.92 8.85 -13.51
C ILE A 20 -5.34 7.90 -12.44
N VAL A 21 -4.84 8.46 -11.34
CA VAL A 21 -4.24 7.68 -10.24
C VAL A 21 -5.27 6.75 -9.60
N GLY A 22 -6.50 7.22 -9.39
CA GLY A 22 -7.58 6.40 -8.85
C GLY A 22 -7.93 5.23 -9.76
N LEU A 23 -8.05 5.47 -11.07
CA LEU A 23 -8.37 4.44 -12.06
C LEU A 23 -7.26 3.38 -12.13
N PHE A 24 -6.02 3.78 -12.37
CA PHE A 24 -4.91 2.84 -12.47
C PHE A 24 -4.59 2.19 -11.13
N GLY A 25 -4.66 2.94 -10.04
CA GLY A 25 -4.40 2.43 -8.70
C GLY A 25 -5.40 1.37 -8.25
N THR A 26 -6.68 1.55 -8.56
CA THR A 26 -7.71 0.54 -8.27
C THR A 26 -7.58 -0.68 -9.17
N MET A 27 -7.25 -0.52 -10.44
CA MET A 27 -6.99 -1.65 -11.36
C MET A 27 -5.82 -2.52 -10.88
N LEU A 28 -4.79 -1.92 -10.30
CA LEU A 28 -3.63 -2.63 -9.74
C LEU A 28 -3.89 -3.17 -8.33
N GLY A 29 -5.08 -2.92 -7.76
CA GLY A 29 -5.44 -3.34 -6.40
C GLY A 29 -4.77 -2.53 -5.30
N GLY A 30 -4.07 -1.43 -5.62
CA GLY A 30 -3.27 -0.63 -4.69
C GLY A 30 -3.94 0.65 -4.20
N GLY A 31 -5.19 0.93 -4.58
CA GLY A 31 -5.89 2.15 -4.15
C GLY A 31 -5.24 3.47 -4.60
N GLY A 32 -4.20 3.42 -5.44
CA GLY A 32 -3.53 4.60 -6.00
C GLY A 32 -2.51 5.28 -5.09
N GLY A 33 -2.43 4.96 -3.80
CA GLY A 33 -1.53 5.62 -2.85
C GLY A 33 -0.06 5.60 -3.27
N PHE A 34 0.38 4.55 -3.95
CA PHE A 34 1.74 4.43 -4.46
C PHE A 34 2.10 5.51 -5.51
N PHE A 35 1.13 5.95 -6.29
CA PHE A 35 1.33 6.95 -7.34
C PHE A 35 1.17 8.37 -6.83
N PHE A 36 0.41 8.60 -5.75
CA PHE A 36 0.16 9.95 -5.24
C PHE A 36 1.43 10.64 -4.77
N LEU A 37 2.30 9.96 -4.04
CA LEU A 37 3.53 10.56 -3.52
C LEU A 37 4.42 11.13 -4.64
N PRO A 38 4.85 10.36 -5.65
CA PRO A 38 5.68 10.90 -6.72
C PRO A 38 4.94 11.95 -7.56
N MET A 39 3.64 11.78 -7.84
CA MET A 39 2.90 12.76 -8.63
C MET A 39 2.77 14.10 -7.89
N LEU A 40 2.43 14.11 -6.61
CA LEU A 40 2.34 15.34 -5.83
C LEU A 40 3.70 16.01 -5.65
N THR A 41 4.76 15.24 -5.44
CA THR A 41 6.09 15.80 -5.18
C THR A 41 6.82 16.23 -6.46
N LEU A 42 6.68 15.50 -7.58
CA LEU A 42 7.41 15.76 -8.81
C LEU A 42 6.66 16.69 -9.77
N LEU A 43 5.32 16.54 -9.89
CA LEU A 43 4.53 17.36 -10.81
C LEU A 43 4.06 18.67 -10.18
N ILE A 44 3.71 18.64 -8.89
CA ILE A 44 3.10 19.78 -8.21
C ILE A 44 4.10 20.50 -7.29
N GLY A 45 5.20 19.81 -6.95
CA GLY A 45 6.24 20.39 -6.08
C GLY A 45 5.88 20.42 -4.59
N VAL A 46 4.86 19.68 -4.17
CA VAL A 46 4.43 19.61 -2.76
C VAL A 46 5.51 18.94 -1.91
N PRO A 47 5.78 19.44 -0.68
CA PRO A 47 6.68 18.78 0.26
C PRO A 47 6.28 17.33 0.51
N ALA A 48 7.25 16.42 0.60
CA ALA A 48 6.95 14.98 0.66
C ALA A 48 6.08 14.59 1.86
N GLN A 49 6.26 15.22 3.02
CA GLN A 49 5.44 14.98 4.20
C GLN A 49 3.97 15.35 3.96
N THR A 50 3.72 16.49 3.32
CA THR A 50 2.36 16.92 2.94
C THR A 50 1.78 15.98 1.90
N ALA A 51 2.57 15.52 0.92
CA ALA A 51 2.15 14.55 -0.08
C ALA A 51 1.75 13.21 0.54
N VAL A 52 2.50 12.73 1.56
CA VAL A 52 2.15 11.52 2.33
C VAL A 52 0.78 11.65 2.99
N ILE A 53 0.55 12.74 3.72
CA ILE A 53 -0.73 12.96 4.42
C ILE A 53 -1.87 13.07 3.40
N THR A 54 -1.69 13.83 2.33
CA THR A 54 -2.69 14.01 1.28
C THR A 54 -3.03 12.68 0.62
N SER A 55 -2.04 11.84 0.34
CA SER A 55 -2.27 10.52 -0.27
C SER A 55 -3.05 9.59 0.65
N LEU A 56 -2.75 9.58 1.96
CA LEU A 56 -3.49 8.79 2.94
C LEU A 56 -4.96 9.22 3.03
N VAL A 57 -5.22 10.53 3.08
CA VAL A 57 -6.59 11.06 3.09
C VAL A 57 -7.32 10.74 1.78
N ALA A 58 -6.66 10.88 0.63
CA ALA A 58 -7.24 10.58 -0.67
C ALA A 58 -7.58 9.10 -0.86
N THR A 59 -6.85 8.19 -0.21
CA THR A 59 -7.12 6.75 -0.30
C THR A 59 -8.24 6.27 0.63
N LEU A 60 -8.62 7.04 1.67
CA LEU A 60 -9.69 6.65 2.60
C LEU A 60 -11.02 6.31 1.92
N PRO A 61 -11.59 7.15 1.03
CA PRO A 61 -12.85 6.83 0.34
C PRO A 61 -12.72 5.55 -0.49
N ILE A 62 -11.58 5.34 -1.13
CA ILE A 62 -11.31 4.17 -1.97
C ILE A 62 -11.31 2.91 -1.09
N CYS A 63 -10.66 2.95 0.07
CA CYS A 63 -10.62 1.85 1.02
C CYS A 63 -12.02 1.51 1.58
N ILE A 64 -12.83 2.52 1.90
CA ILE A 64 -14.18 2.33 2.42
C ILE A 64 -15.06 1.65 1.36
N VAL A 65 -15.10 2.20 0.14
CA VAL A 65 -15.93 1.64 -0.96
C VAL A 65 -15.44 0.26 -1.36
N GLY A 66 -14.12 0.06 -1.44
CA GLY A 66 -13.51 -1.24 -1.75
C GLY A 66 -13.86 -2.29 -0.70
N SER A 67 -13.69 -1.99 0.58
CA SER A 67 -14.01 -2.89 1.68
C SER A 67 -15.51 -3.26 1.70
N LEU A 68 -16.39 -2.30 1.48
CA LEU A 68 -17.83 -2.55 1.42
C LEU A 68 -18.21 -3.45 0.24
N SER A 69 -17.60 -3.23 -0.93
CA SER A 69 -17.81 -4.07 -2.12
C SER A 69 -17.36 -5.51 -1.89
N HIS A 70 -16.19 -5.71 -1.28
CA HIS A 70 -15.67 -7.05 -0.96
C HIS A 70 -16.45 -7.73 0.15
N TYR A 71 -16.99 -6.97 1.12
CA TYR A 71 -17.89 -7.46 2.15
C TYR A 71 -19.15 -8.06 1.54
N HIS A 72 -19.82 -7.32 0.64
CA HIS A 72 -21.02 -7.81 -0.03
C HIS A 72 -20.78 -9.07 -0.91
N LYS A 73 -19.57 -9.24 -1.41
CA LYS A 73 -19.17 -10.42 -2.19
C LYS A 73 -18.73 -11.62 -1.34
N GLY A 74 -18.70 -11.50 -0.01
CA GLY A 74 -18.26 -12.56 0.90
C GLY A 74 -16.78 -12.90 0.82
N ASN A 75 -15.94 -12.01 0.30
CA ASN A 75 -14.51 -12.25 0.08
C ASN A 75 -13.63 -11.82 1.27
N ILE A 76 -14.23 -11.41 2.40
CA ILE A 76 -13.48 -10.91 3.56
C ILE A 76 -13.29 -12.01 4.62
N ASN A 77 -12.03 -12.22 5.03
CA ASN A 77 -11.71 -13.00 6.20
C ASN A 77 -11.47 -12.09 7.41
N PHE A 78 -12.54 -11.81 8.18
CA PHE A 78 -12.49 -10.89 9.30
C PHE A 78 -11.41 -11.18 10.34
N LYS A 79 -11.10 -12.46 10.63
CA LYS A 79 -10.07 -12.81 11.62
C LYS A 79 -8.67 -12.39 11.17
N ILE A 80 -8.32 -12.68 9.93
CA ILE A 80 -7.03 -12.31 9.37
C ILE A 80 -6.97 -10.81 9.14
N GLY A 81 -8.04 -10.21 8.59
CA GLY A 81 -8.13 -8.77 8.35
C GLY A 81 -8.01 -7.93 9.62
N ALA A 82 -8.71 -8.30 10.70
CA ALA A 82 -8.61 -7.59 11.98
C ALA A 82 -7.20 -7.67 12.58
N LEU A 83 -6.55 -8.84 12.50
CA LEU A 83 -5.18 -9.00 12.98
C LEU A 83 -4.19 -8.14 12.19
N TYR A 84 -4.38 -8.11 10.88
CA TYR A 84 -3.61 -7.26 9.97
C TYR A 84 -3.81 -5.78 10.26
N ALA A 85 -5.07 -5.36 10.48
CA ALA A 85 -5.42 -3.98 10.77
C ALA A 85 -4.83 -3.51 12.12
N LEU A 86 -4.97 -4.29 13.19
CA LEU A 86 -4.41 -3.95 14.49
C LEU A 86 -2.89 -3.82 14.47
N ALA A 87 -2.20 -4.78 13.86
CA ALA A 87 -0.76 -4.72 13.69
C ALA A 87 -0.35 -3.55 12.76
N GLY A 88 -1.14 -3.32 11.71
CA GLY A 88 -0.95 -2.22 10.77
C GLY A 88 -1.09 -0.83 11.40
N ILE A 89 -2.04 -0.63 12.32
CA ILE A 89 -2.19 0.62 13.07
C ILE A 89 -0.92 0.93 13.89
N ALA A 90 -0.40 -0.06 14.62
CA ALA A 90 0.84 0.11 15.37
C ALA A 90 2.03 0.43 14.45
N GLY A 91 2.14 -0.27 13.32
CA GLY A 91 3.15 0.00 12.30
C GLY A 91 3.01 1.39 11.69
N ALA A 92 1.79 1.80 11.32
CA ALA A 92 1.52 3.10 10.72
C ALA A 92 1.88 4.27 11.65
N PHE A 93 1.63 4.12 12.95
CA PHE A 93 2.02 5.10 13.95
C PHE A 93 3.56 5.28 14.00
N LEU A 94 4.31 4.18 13.99
CA LEU A 94 5.77 4.24 13.93
C LEU A 94 6.25 4.83 12.59
N GLY A 95 5.64 4.44 11.48
CA GLY A 95 5.96 4.98 10.17
C GLY A 95 5.75 6.48 10.07
N ALA A 96 4.64 6.99 10.61
CA ALA A 96 4.35 8.42 10.67
C ALA A 96 5.38 9.18 11.53
N GLN A 97 5.83 8.61 12.65
CA GLN A 97 6.90 9.20 13.45
C GLN A 97 8.24 9.25 12.70
N ILE A 98 8.56 8.21 11.94
CA ILE A 98 9.76 8.20 11.08
C ILE A 98 9.65 9.30 10.03
N ALA A 99 8.52 9.37 9.30
CA ALA A 99 8.28 10.37 8.27
C ALA A 99 8.38 11.81 8.79
N SER A 100 7.96 12.06 10.04
CA SER A 100 8.03 13.40 10.66
C SER A 100 9.44 13.82 11.08
N ARG A 101 10.39 12.86 11.21
CA ARG A 101 11.76 13.13 11.66
C ARG A 101 12.79 13.21 10.53
N ILE A 102 12.45 12.76 9.35
CA ILE A 102 13.34 12.77 8.18
C ILE A 102 13.03 13.96 7.27
N SER A 103 14.03 14.43 6.53
CA SER A 103 13.84 15.54 5.58
C SER A 103 13.02 15.10 4.37
N THR A 104 12.41 16.08 3.67
CA THR A 104 11.69 15.84 2.41
C THR A 104 12.54 15.09 1.39
N GLU A 105 13.81 15.42 1.30
CA GLU A 105 14.73 14.81 0.34
C GLU A 105 15.06 13.36 0.71
N GLN A 106 15.31 13.10 1.99
CA GLN A 106 15.51 11.75 2.50
C GLN A 106 14.27 10.87 2.29
N LEU A 107 13.07 11.43 2.47
CA LEU A 107 11.81 10.72 2.26
C LEU A 107 11.64 10.34 0.78
N LYS A 108 11.93 11.24 -0.15
CA LYS A 108 11.90 10.96 -1.61
C LYS A 108 12.89 9.87 -2.01
N ILE A 109 14.13 9.96 -1.53
CA ILE A 109 15.18 8.96 -1.84
C ILE A 109 14.79 7.59 -1.28
N SER A 110 14.36 7.54 -0.02
CA SER A 110 13.91 6.30 0.64
C SER A 110 12.72 5.67 -0.09
N PHE A 111 11.78 6.47 -0.56
CA PHE A 111 10.65 6.00 -1.38
C PHE A 111 11.12 5.45 -2.72
N GLY A 112 12.08 6.11 -3.38
CA GLY A 112 12.67 5.63 -4.62
C GLY A 112 13.33 4.26 -4.46
N ILE A 113 14.16 4.10 -3.41
CA ILE A 113 14.81 2.83 -3.07
C ILE A 113 13.75 1.75 -2.79
N TYR A 114 12.74 2.06 -1.97
CA TYR A 114 11.64 1.15 -1.68
C TYR A 114 10.92 0.70 -2.96
N SER A 115 10.66 1.63 -3.88
CA SER A 115 9.99 1.34 -5.16
C SER A 115 10.77 0.37 -6.03
N VAL A 116 12.10 0.54 -6.10
CA VAL A 116 12.98 -0.38 -6.84
C VAL A 116 12.98 -1.76 -6.20
N ILE A 117 13.10 -1.84 -4.87
CA ILE A 117 13.08 -3.13 -4.14
C ILE A 117 11.75 -3.87 -4.39
N ILE A 118 10.61 -3.18 -4.32
CA ILE A 118 9.30 -3.78 -4.59
C ILE A 118 9.19 -4.25 -6.04
N ALA A 119 9.64 -3.46 -7.00
CA ALA A 119 9.60 -3.83 -8.42
C ALA A 119 10.43 -5.10 -8.68
N LEU A 120 11.63 -5.18 -8.13
CA LEU A 120 12.50 -6.36 -8.24
C LEU A 120 11.86 -7.58 -7.55
N ASN A 121 11.26 -7.41 -6.38
CA ASN A 121 10.62 -8.48 -5.63
C ASN A 121 9.41 -9.05 -6.38
N ILE A 122 8.54 -8.19 -6.92
CA ILE A 122 7.38 -8.61 -7.73
C ILE A 122 7.85 -9.33 -9.01
N GLY A 123 8.87 -8.81 -9.67
CA GLY A 123 9.44 -9.43 -10.86
C GLY A 123 9.98 -10.84 -10.57
N TRP A 124 10.74 -10.98 -9.48
CA TRP A 124 11.29 -12.26 -9.02
C TRP A 124 10.22 -13.26 -8.62
N ASP A 125 9.20 -12.83 -7.85
CA ASP A 125 8.09 -13.68 -7.44
C ASP A 125 7.25 -14.14 -8.63
N THR A 126 7.03 -13.28 -9.61
CA THR A 126 6.29 -13.63 -10.82
C THR A 126 7.04 -14.69 -11.64
N TRP A 127 8.35 -14.57 -11.73
CA TRP A 127 9.19 -15.53 -12.42
C TRP A 127 9.21 -16.89 -11.71
N ARG A 128 9.42 -16.90 -10.40
CA ARG A 128 9.40 -18.13 -9.57
C ARG A 128 8.06 -18.85 -9.60
N ARG A 129 6.95 -18.13 -9.65
CA ARG A 129 5.61 -18.74 -9.73
C ARG A 129 5.38 -19.44 -11.05
N LYS A 130 5.81 -18.86 -12.16
CA LYS A 130 5.76 -19.51 -13.48
C LYS A 130 6.54 -20.82 -13.49
N GLU A 131 7.67 -20.87 -12.79
CA GLU A 131 8.47 -22.10 -12.66
C GLU A 131 7.80 -23.14 -11.72
N ALA A 132 7.22 -22.71 -10.60
CA ALA A 132 6.55 -23.59 -9.64
C ALA A 132 5.27 -24.20 -10.22
N GLU A 133 4.51 -23.45 -11.00
CA GLU A 133 3.32 -23.93 -11.71
C GLU A 133 3.68 -24.98 -12.77
N LYS A 134 4.83 -24.80 -13.41
CA LYS A 134 5.37 -25.76 -14.40
C LYS A 134 5.84 -27.07 -13.76
N ASN A 135 6.25 -27.03 -12.48
CA ASN A 135 6.80 -28.19 -11.75
C ASN A 135 5.77 -28.91 -10.86
N GLY A 136 4.48 -28.54 -10.88
CA GLY A 136 3.40 -29.27 -10.19
C GLY A 136 3.49 -29.31 -8.67
N ASN A 137 4.31 -28.45 -8.05
CA ASN A 137 4.47 -28.40 -6.61
C ASN A 137 3.27 -27.72 -5.95
N GLY A 138 2.34 -28.52 -5.44
CA GLY A 138 1.18 -28.06 -4.67
C GLY A 138 1.60 -27.30 -3.43
N LEU A 139 0.87 -26.21 -3.17
CA LEU A 139 1.09 -25.30 -2.05
C LEU A 139 0.91 -26.03 -0.70
N ASN A 140 1.96 -26.09 0.10
CA ASN A 140 1.91 -26.67 1.45
C ASN A 140 0.98 -25.88 2.37
N LYS A 141 0.03 -26.56 3.02
CA LYS A 141 -0.85 -25.95 4.04
C LYS A 141 -0.03 -25.55 5.27
N LEU A 142 0.12 -24.26 5.47
CA LEU A 142 0.76 -23.70 6.68
C LEU A 142 -0.10 -23.94 7.93
N SER A 143 0.56 -24.22 9.06
CA SER A 143 -0.10 -24.31 10.38
C SER A 143 -0.82 -23.00 10.74
N GLN A 144 -1.94 -23.10 11.47
CA GLN A 144 -2.75 -21.94 11.88
C GLN A 144 -1.93 -20.93 12.69
N PHE A 145 -1.06 -21.39 13.56
CA PHE A 145 -0.16 -20.53 14.35
C PHE A 145 0.81 -19.74 13.46
N THR A 146 1.41 -20.39 12.47
CA THR A 146 2.32 -19.75 11.50
C THR A 146 1.61 -18.69 10.65
N ARG A 147 0.33 -18.92 10.32
CA ARG A 147 -0.49 -17.95 9.57
C ARG A 147 -0.74 -16.69 10.40
N ILE A 148 -1.10 -16.83 11.68
CA ILE A 148 -1.37 -15.71 12.59
C ILE A 148 -0.11 -14.88 12.80
N SER A 149 1.01 -15.51 13.16
CA SER A 149 2.28 -14.82 13.39
C SER A 149 2.78 -14.07 12.16
N LYS A 150 2.75 -14.72 10.99
CA LYS A 150 3.13 -14.07 9.72
C LYS A 150 2.19 -12.93 9.36
N SER A 151 0.88 -13.09 9.51
CA SER A 151 -0.09 -12.01 9.22
C SER A 151 0.15 -10.77 10.07
N SER A 152 0.39 -10.95 11.37
CA SER A 152 0.69 -9.84 12.27
C SER A 152 2.00 -9.14 11.89
N LEU A 153 3.05 -9.90 11.61
CA LEU A 153 4.34 -9.33 11.22
C LEU A 153 4.25 -8.55 9.89
N PHE A 154 3.63 -9.13 8.88
CA PHE A 154 3.43 -8.45 7.59
C PHE A 154 2.49 -7.24 7.72
N GLY A 155 1.46 -7.31 8.56
CA GLY A 155 0.59 -6.18 8.87
C GLY A 155 1.37 -5.02 9.47
N PHE A 156 2.24 -5.30 10.45
CA PHE A 156 3.08 -4.29 11.08
C PHE A 156 4.05 -3.63 10.09
N PHE A 157 4.78 -4.42 9.30
CA PHE A 157 5.69 -3.87 8.29
C PHE A 157 4.94 -3.09 7.20
N SER A 158 3.81 -3.61 6.73
CA SER A 158 2.96 -2.91 5.76
C SER A 158 2.46 -1.58 6.32
N GLY A 159 1.99 -1.57 7.58
CA GLY A 159 1.59 -0.36 8.27
C GLY A 159 2.71 0.66 8.39
N THR A 160 3.93 0.22 8.78
CA THR A 160 5.09 1.10 8.87
C THR A 160 5.42 1.75 7.53
N ILE A 161 5.41 0.98 6.45
CA ILE A 161 5.64 1.49 5.09
C ILE A 161 4.53 2.47 4.68
N THR A 162 3.27 2.12 4.95
CA THR A 162 2.12 2.98 4.68
C THR A 162 2.21 4.31 5.43
N GLY A 163 2.53 4.27 6.72
CA GLY A 163 2.68 5.46 7.56
C GLY A 163 3.86 6.33 7.16
N THR A 164 4.96 5.74 6.65
CA THR A 164 6.15 6.47 6.23
C THR A 164 5.96 7.14 4.87
N PHE A 165 5.42 6.42 3.90
CA PHE A 165 5.37 6.86 2.49
C PHE A 165 3.99 7.28 2.01
N GLY A 166 2.94 7.09 2.81
CA GLY A 166 1.57 7.36 2.37
C GLY A 166 1.09 6.41 1.27
N THR A 167 1.78 5.30 1.08
CA THR A 167 1.38 4.28 0.10
C THR A 167 0.35 3.36 0.71
N SER A 168 -0.52 2.76 -0.11
CA SER A 168 -1.53 1.82 0.38
C SER A 168 -0.97 0.49 0.85
N GLY A 169 0.28 0.34 1.16
CA GLY A 169 0.89 -0.90 1.66
C GLY A 169 0.59 -2.18 0.86
N THR A 170 -0.22 -2.08 -0.20
CA THR A 170 -0.80 -3.20 -0.94
C THR A 170 0.27 -4.15 -1.47
N ALA A 171 1.38 -3.63 -1.98
CA ALA A 171 2.46 -4.48 -2.50
C ALA A 171 3.03 -5.38 -1.39
N THR A 172 3.22 -4.83 -0.19
CA THR A 172 3.73 -5.57 0.98
C THR A 172 2.66 -6.53 1.53
N VAL A 173 1.39 -6.10 1.53
CA VAL A 173 0.25 -6.95 1.92
C VAL A 173 0.11 -8.12 0.96
N LEU A 174 0.15 -7.88 -0.34
CA LEU A 174 0.11 -8.93 -1.36
C LEU A 174 1.25 -9.93 -1.18
N ALA A 175 2.48 -9.46 -1.03
CA ALA A 175 3.63 -10.33 -0.79
C ALA A 175 3.45 -11.18 0.49
N GLY A 176 2.96 -10.57 1.58
CA GLY A 176 2.67 -11.25 2.84
C GLY A 176 1.57 -12.30 2.71
N LEU A 177 0.44 -11.95 2.13
CA LEU A 177 -0.71 -12.85 1.97
C LEU A 177 -0.43 -13.97 0.96
N PHE A 178 0.37 -13.70 -0.05
CA PHE A 178 0.84 -14.75 -0.95
C PHE A 178 1.75 -15.76 -0.25
N SER A 179 2.58 -15.32 0.70
CA SER A 179 3.39 -16.24 1.50
C SER A 179 2.56 -17.12 2.44
N LEU A 180 1.29 -16.76 2.68
CA LEU A 180 0.33 -17.51 3.50
C LEU A 180 -0.51 -18.51 2.69
N ASN A 181 -0.27 -18.65 1.38
CA ASN A 181 -1.05 -19.50 0.47
C ASN A 181 -2.57 -19.20 0.51
N ILE A 182 -2.94 -17.94 0.63
CA ILE A 182 -4.34 -17.50 0.61
C ILE A 182 -4.76 -17.33 -0.86
N PRO A 183 -5.96 -17.80 -1.26
CA PRO A 183 -6.47 -17.62 -2.62
C PRO A 183 -6.51 -16.14 -3.01
N LEU A 184 -6.13 -15.81 -4.25
CA LEU A 184 -6.05 -14.43 -4.74
C LEU A 184 -7.33 -13.62 -4.51
N LYS A 185 -8.50 -14.24 -4.63
CA LYS A 185 -9.80 -13.61 -4.40
C LYS A 185 -9.99 -13.11 -2.95
N MET A 186 -9.40 -13.79 -1.96
CA MET A 186 -9.44 -13.39 -0.54
C MET A 186 -8.27 -12.47 -0.16
N VAL A 187 -7.27 -12.34 -1.02
CA VAL A 187 -6.12 -11.44 -0.80
C VAL A 187 -6.48 -10.01 -1.18
N ILE A 188 -7.34 -9.84 -2.18
CA ILE A 188 -7.77 -8.54 -2.70
C ILE A 188 -8.95 -7.99 -1.88
N GLY A 189 -9.72 -8.82 -1.22
CA GLY A 189 -10.81 -8.45 -0.32
C GLY A 189 -10.38 -8.21 1.09
#